data_50593aba995bfb248dda83406e2ecb33
#
_entry.id   50593aba995bfb248dda83406e2ecb33
#
_cell.length_a   1.000
_cell.length_b   1.000
_cell.length_c   1.000
_cell.angle_alpha   90.00
_cell.angle_beta   90.00
_cell.angle_gamma   90.00
#
_symmetry.space_group_name_H-M   'P 1'
#
loop_
_entity.id
_entity.type
_entity.pdbx_description
1 polymer ?
#
loop_
_entity_poly.entity_id
_entity_poly.type
_entity_poly.pdbx_seq_one_letter_code
_entity_poly.pdbx_strand_id
1 'polypeptide(L)'
;MAKASTFTMTSEEQALNDHHLFAQVLREALPYIDFLKEKTLVIKLGGSTLEHQQGILQDILWLQALGAHPVLVHGGGLYINEWLEKLHVPTHFENGLRVTDATTLDVVRMVLLGQVNAGLVLLASQLGGKAIGLSGIDGRMIRARVADESLGLVGEIEAVDPTLVQTLIEQGYIPVVAPLGQSADGSCLNINADLVAAHLAGALHAEKLIFLSNVAGICRTDGSLISELNETEAQQLIEEGVISGGMIPKVSACFDALFAVPNVHILDGREPHVLLRELFTDQGAGTMITRKKPPAA
;
A
#
# COMPACT_ATOMS: atom_id res chain seq x y z
N MET A 1 8.53 5.05 58.88
CA MET A 1 7.58 5.22 57.77
C MET A 1 7.90 6.53 57.05
N ALA A 2 8.65 6.48 55.98
CA ALA A 2 8.97 7.64 55.15
C ALA A 2 7.84 7.82 54.12
N LYS A 3 7.18 8.97 54.13
CA LYS A 3 6.19 9.35 53.11
C LYS A 3 6.94 9.58 51.79
N ALA A 4 6.64 8.78 50.78
CA ALA A 4 7.05 9.07 49.40
C ALA A 4 6.37 10.38 48.99
N SER A 5 7.14 11.44 48.78
CA SER A 5 6.70 12.69 48.19
C SER A 5 6.49 12.44 46.74
N THR A 6 5.26 12.39 46.28
CA THR A 6 4.90 12.44 44.87
C THR A 6 5.24 13.83 44.33
N PHE A 7 6.35 13.94 43.63
CA PHE A 7 6.73 15.16 42.89
C PHE A 7 5.75 15.34 41.73
N THR A 8 4.78 16.22 41.86
CA THR A 8 3.92 16.69 40.76
C THR A 8 4.66 17.82 40.06
N MET A 9 5.02 17.61 38.81
CA MET A 9 5.61 18.66 37.94
C MET A 9 4.64 19.83 37.80
N THR A 10 5.17 21.04 37.79
CA THR A 10 4.38 22.25 37.51
C THR A 10 3.98 22.30 36.04
N SER A 11 2.95 23.07 35.71
CA SER A 11 2.51 23.23 34.30
C SER A 11 3.61 23.83 33.40
N GLU A 12 4.50 24.64 33.91
CA GLU A 12 5.65 25.20 33.19
C GLU A 12 6.75 24.15 32.94
N GLU A 13 7.04 23.32 33.95
CA GLU A 13 8.00 22.20 33.78
C GLU A 13 7.48 21.16 32.79
N GLN A 14 6.16 20.91 32.78
CA GLN A 14 5.53 19.99 31.82
C GLN A 14 5.61 20.55 30.40
N ALA A 15 5.29 21.83 30.17
CA ALA A 15 5.40 22.50 28.89
C ALA A 15 6.86 22.51 28.37
N LEU A 16 7.84 22.78 29.24
CA LEU A 16 9.26 22.77 28.88
C LEU A 16 9.73 21.36 28.48
N ASN A 17 9.28 20.33 29.19
CA ASN A 17 9.59 18.94 28.89
C ASN A 17 8.98 18.51 27.56
N ASP A 18 7.74 18.94 27.27
CA ASP A 18 7.06 18.69 25.98
C ASP A 18 7.82 19.35 24.81
N HIS A 19 8.32 20.57 24.98
CA HIS A 19 9.15 21.24 23.96
C HIS A 19 10.49 20.52 23.72
N HIS A 20 11.15 20.03 24.76
CA HIS A 20 12.37 19.24 24.63
C HIS A 20 12.12 17.90 23.93
N LEU A 21 11.05 17.20 24.30
CA LEU A 21 10.65 15.94 23.66
C LEU A 21 10.34 16.16 22.18
N PHE A 22 9.59 17.21 21.85
CA PHE A 22 9.28 17.56 20.45
C PHE A 22 10.57 17.81 19.63
N ALA A 23 11.51 18.59 20.16
CA ALA A 23 12.78 18.87 19.49
C ALA A 23 13.63 17.59 19.32
N GLN A 24 13.60 16.70 20.29
CA GLN A 24 14.27 15.38 20.20
C GLN A 24 13.66 14.51 19.11
N VAL A 25 12.34 14.33 19.11
CA VAL A 25 11.63 13.55 18.10
C VAL A 25 11.90 14.09 16.69
N LEU A 26 11.83 15.42 16.52
CA LEU A 26 12.13 16.04 15.23
C LEU A 26 13.57 15.78 14.79
N ARG A 27 14.55 15.89 15.69
CA ARG A 27 15.96 15.60 15.41
C ARG A 27 16.17 14.14 15.00
N GLU A 28 15.47 13.20 15.64
CA GLU A 28 15.52 11.78 15.31
C GLU A 28 14.88 11.47 13.95
N ALA A 29 13.85 12.22 13.54
CA ALA A 29 13.20 12.06 12.26
C ALA A 29 13.99 12.64 11.06
N LEU A 30 14.87 13.64 11.29
CA LEU A 30 15.58 14.35 10.20
C LEU A 30 16.37 13.43 9.25
N PRO A 31 17.14 12.44 9.70
CA PRO A 31 17.87 11.53 8.80
C PRO A 31 16.94 10.74 7.86
N TYR A 32 15.75 10.34 8.33
CA TYR A 32 14.75 9.62 7.52
C TYR A 32 14.10 10.56 6.51
N ILE A 33 13.81 11.81 6.92
CA ILE A 33 13.28 12.84 6.02
C ILE A 33 14.27 13.09 4.88
N ASP A 34 15.54 13.28 5.20
CA ASP A 34 16.59 13.52 4.19
C ASP A 34 16.78 12.31 3.28
N PHE A 35 16.68 11.09 3.81
CA PHE A 35 16.76 9.86 3.02
C PHE A 35 15.59 9.73 2.04
N LEU A 36 14.38 10.11 2.45
CA LEU A 36 13.16 9.96 1.63
C LEU A 36 12.98 11.06 0.58
N LYS A 37 13.76 12.13 0.62
CA LYS A 37 13.70 13.18 -0.42
C LYS A 37 13.96 12.59 -1.80
N GLU A 38 13.14 12.99 -2.77
CA GLU A 38 13.18 12.53 -4.16
C GLU A 38 12.98 11.01 -4.33
N LYS A 39 12.60 10.29 -3.25
CA LYS A 39 12.35 8.85 -3.32
C LYS A 39 10.90 8.56 -3.67
N THR A 40 10.71 7.66 -4.62
CA THR A 40 9.37 7.15 -4.95
C THR A 40 8.94 6.10 -3.94
N LEU A 41 7.75 6.29 -3.39
CA LEU A 41 7.10 5.37 -2.47
C LEU A 41 5.81 4.88 -3.11
N VAL A 42 5.68 3.59 -3.38
CA VAL A 42 4.41 3.01 -3.85
C VAL A 42 3.64 2.49 -2.64
N ILE A 43 2.44 3.02 -2.43
CA ILE A 43 1.58 2.69 -1.29
C ILE A 43 0.31 2.04 -1.81
N LYS A 44 0.09 0.77 -1.45
CA LYS A 44 -1.12 0.05 -1.84
C LYS A 44 -2.16 0.11 -0.73
N LEU A 45 -3.31 0.65 -1.03
CA LEU A 45 -4.46 0.74 -0.14
C LEU A 45 -5.39 -0.47 -0.33
N GLY A 46 -5.52 -1.31 0.70
CA GLY A 46 -6.45 -2.43 0.70
C GLY A 46 -7.91 -1.97 0.74
N GLY A 47 -8.84 -2.77 0.17
CA GLY A 47 -10.27 -2.41 0.21
C GLY A 47 -10.81 -2.26 1.64
N SER A 48 -10.34 -3.07 2.58
CA SER A 48 -10.73 -3.01 4.00
C SER A 48 -10.14 -1.81 4.77
N THR A 49 -9.16 -1.10 4.22
CA THR A 49 -8.57 0.09 4.85
C THR A 49 -9.14 1.40 4.30
N LEU A 50 -10.04 1.33 3.31
CA LEU A 50 -10.68 2.51 2.73
C LEU A 50 -11.56 3.30 3.72
N GLU A 51 -12.01 2.69 4.80
CA GLU A 51 -12.70 3.40 5.89
C GLU A 51 -11.79 4.35 6.68
N HIS A 52 -10.47 4.11 6.65
CA HIS A 52 -9.45 4.91 7.31
C HIS A 52 -8.69 5.84 6.33
N GLN A 53 -9.18 5.98 5.10
CA GLN A 53 -8.50 6.68 4.00
C GLN A 53 -8.11 8.12 4.32
N GLN A 54 -8.83 8.83 5.19
CA GLN A 54 -8.53 10.23 5.51
C GLN A 54 -7.18 10.38 6.22
N GLY A 55 -6.91 9.58 7.27
CA GLY A 55 -5.64 9.61 7.97
C GLY A 55 -4.48 9.17 7.09
N ILE A 56 -4.70 8.13 6.28
CA ILE A 56 -3.69 7.63 5.33
C ILE A 56 -3.35 8.67 4.27
N LEU A 57 -4.35 9.33 3.69
CA LEU A 57 -4.11 10.40 2.70
C LEU A 57 -3.40 11.60 3.34
N GLN A 58 -3.70 11.93 4.59
CA GLN A 58 -3.00 12.98 5.30
C GLN A 58 -1.51 12.66 5.49
N ASP A 59 -1.17 11.44 5.86
CA ASP A 59 0.22 10.97 5.93
C ASP A 59 0.91 11.05 4.56
N ILE A 60 0.23 10.61 3.49
CA ILE A 60 0.74 10.68 2.11
C ILE A 60 1.04 12.13 1.68
N LEU A 61 0.15 13.06 2.02
CA LEU A 61 0.35 14.48 1.73
C LEU A 61 1.53 15.06 2.51
N TRP A 62 1.73 14.66 3.76
CA TRP A 62 2.89 15.06 4.54
C TRP A 62 4.18 14.48 3.97
N LEU A 63 4.20 13.22 3.54
CA LEU A 63 5.35 12.62 2.86
C LEU A 63 5.72 13.40 1.60
N GLN A 64 4.72 13.80 0.78
CA GLN A 64 4.95 14.65 -0.38
C GLN A 64 5.51 16.03 0.01
N ALA A 65 4.95 16.66 1.04
CA ALA A 65 5.43 17.97 1.54
C ALA A 65 6.87 17.90 2.08
N LEU A 66 7.31 16.74 2.57
CA LEU A 66 8.68 16.48 3.02
C LEU A 66 9.63 16.12 1.85
N GLY A 67 9.13 16.08 0.62
CA GLY A 67 9.93 15.88 -0.59
C GLY A 67 9.96 14.46 -1.12
N ALA A 68 9.19 13.52 -0.56
CA ALA A 68 9.01 12.18 -1.13
C ALA A 68 8.03 12.22 -2.33
N HIS A 69 8.08 11.18 -3.16
CA HIS A 69 7.21 11.00 -4.33
C HIS A 69 6.22 9.84 -4.10
N PRO A 70 5.11 10.04 -3.38
CA PRO A 70 4.14 8.98 -3.15
C PRO A 70 3.29 8.69 -4.39
N VAL A 71 3.08 7.40 -4.66
CA VAL A 71 2.16 6.86 -5.67
C VAL A 71 1.19 5.92 -4.96
N LEU A 72 -0.10 6.16 -5.12
CA LEU A 72 -1.13 5.37 -4.47
C LEU A 72 -1.73 4.36 -5.45
N VAL A 73 -1.75 3.09 -5.08
CA VAL A 73 -2.50 2.02 -5.78
C VAL A 73 -3.63 1.57 -4.86
N HIS A 74 -4.86 1.53 -5.35
CA HIS A 74 -5.99 1.14 -4.51
C HIS A 74 -6.66 -0.15 -4.98
N GLY A 75 -7.26 -0.88 -4.05
CA GLY A 75 -8.23 -1.92 -4.35
C GLY A 75 -9.66 -1.38 -4.33
N GLY A 76 -10.64 -2.27 -4.30
CA GLY A 76 -12.06 -1.88 -4.23
C GLY A 76 -13.00 -3.07 -4.01
N GLY A 77 -12.44 -4.23 -3.62
CA GLY A 77 -13.18 -5.49 -3.56
C GLY A 77 -14.48 -5.44 -2.76
N LEU A 78 -14.50 -4.72 -1.62
CA LEU A 78 -15.71 -4.56 -0.80
C LEU A 78 -16.80 -3.79 -1.55
N TYR A 79 -16.47 -2.65 -2.13
CA TYR A 79 -17.44 -1.85 -2.90
C TYR A 79 -17.90 -2.56 -4.18
N ILE A 80 -17.02 -3.33 -4.82
CA ILE A 80 -17.40 -4.16 -5.96
C ILE A 80 -18.43 -5.21 -5.53
N ASN A 81 -18.22 -5.89 -4.39
CA ASN A 81 -19.17 -6.87 -3.85
C ASN A 81 -20.53 -6.22 -3.58
N GLU A 82 -20.55 -5.08 -2.91
CA GLU A 82 -21.78 -4.34 -2.62
C GLU A 82 -22.57 -3.99 -3.89
N TRP A 83 -21.89 -3.55 -4.95
CA TRP A 83 -22.54 -3.20 -6.20
C TRP A 83 -23.01 -4.44 -6.98
N LEU A 84 -22.23 -5.52 -7.02
CA LEU A 84 -22.66 -6.79 -7.63
C LEU A 84 -23.90 -7.34 -6.93
N GLU A 85 -23.96 -7.28 -5.60
CA GLU A 85 -25.12 -7.68 -4.83
C GLU A 85 -26.35 -6.80 -5.15
N LYS A 86 -26.21 -5.46 -5.13
CA LYS A 86 -27.26 -4.51 -5.49
C LYS A 86 -27.81 -4.72 -6.91
N LEU A 87 -26.96 -5.12 -7.83
CA LEU A 87 -27.31 -5.39 -9.23
C LEU A 87 -27.73 -6.84 -9.48
N HIS A 88 -27.78 -7.68 -8.43
CA HIS A 88 -28.09 -9.11 -8.52
C HIS A 88 -27.17 -9.88 -9.50
N VAL A 89 -25.90 -9.46 -9.60
CA VAL A 89 -24.86 -10.16 -10.39
C VAL A 89 -24.15 -11.16 -9.49
N PRO A 90 -24.14 -12.46 -9.83
CA PRO A 90 -23.45 -13.49 -9.05
C PRO A 90 -21.96 -13.18 -8.93
N THR A 91 -21.38 -13.42 -7.75
CA THR A 91 -19.94 -13.27 -7.51
C THR A 91 -19.32 -14.63 -7.25
N HIS A 92 -18.24 -14.93 -7.95
CA HIS A 92 -17.46 -16.15 -7.76
C HIS A 92 -15.98 -15.80 -7.60
N PHE A 93 -15.26 -16.58 -6.76
CA PHE A 93 -13.82 -16.43 -6.54
C PHE A 93 -13.13 -17.77 -6.73
N GLU A 94 -12.01 -17.77 -7.43
CA GLU A 94 -11.09 -18.90 -7.55
C GLU A 94 -9.70 -18.46 -7.08
N ASN A 95 -9.11 -19.23 -6.16
CA ASN A 95 -7.78 -18.96 -5.61
C ASN A 95 -7.59 -17.51 -5.12
N GLY A 96 -8.65 -16.89 -4.58
CA GLY A 96 -8.62 -15.50 -4.11
C GLY A 96 -8.77 -14.43 -5.20
N LEU A 97 -8.88 -14.82 -6.48
CA LEU A 97 -9.16 -13.94 -7.61
C LEU A 97 -10.65 -13.97 -7.94
N ARG A 98 -11.22 -12.82 -8.27
CA ARG A 98 -12.61 -12.71 -8.71
C ARG A 98 -12.76 -13.19 -10.14
N VAL A 99 -13.52 -14.22 -10.39
CA VAL A 99 -13.95 -14.58 -11.74
C VAL A 99 -14.71 -13.41 -12.33
N THR A 100 -14.28 -12.93 -13.48
CA THR A 100 -14.70 -11.63 -14.05
C THR A 100 -15.23 -11.85 -15.46
N ASP A 101 -16.52 -12.01 -15.61
CA ASP A 101 -17.19 -11.96 -16.92
C ASP A 101 -17.37 -10.50 -17.38
N ALA A 102 -17.96 -10.28 -18.56
CA ALA A 102 -18.15 -8.95 -19.12
C ALA A 102 -19.02 -8.04 -18.21
N THR A 103 -20.10 -8.58 -17.64
CA THR A 103 -20.98 -7.84 -16.74
C THR A 103 -20.28 -7.48 -15.45
N THR A 104 -19.55 -8.43 -14.86
CA THR A 104 -18.74 -8.20 -13.66
C THR A 104 -17.66 -7.16 -13.94
N LEU A 105 -16.98 -7.20 -15.11
CA LEU A 105 -15.97 -6.21 -15.48
C LEU A 105 -16.54 -4.79 -15.57
N ASP A 106 -17.74 -4.63 -16.11
CA ASP A 106 -18.39 -3.31 -16.18
C ASP A 106 -18.62 -2.75 -14.77
N VAL A 107 -19.10 -3.57 -13.82
CA VAL A 107 -19.24 -3.17 -12.41
C VAL A 107 -17.87 -2.85 -11.79
N VAL A 108 -16.86 -3.68 -12.03
CA VAL A 108 -15.49 -3.45 -11.54
C VAL A 108 -14.97 -2.08 -12.02
N ARG A 109 -15.13 -1.77 -13.31
CA ARG A 109 -14.72 -0.48 -13.89
C ARG A 109 -15.47 0.69 -13.27
N MET A 110 -16.80 0.62 -13.18
CA MET A 110 -17.61 1.66 -12.56
C MET A 110 -17.17 1.95 -11.12
N VAL A 111 -16.96 0.91 -10.33
CA VAL A 111 -16.62 1.03 -8.92
C VAL A 111 -15.17 1.53 -8.76
N LEU A 112 -14.22 0.91 -9.44
CA LEU A 112 -12.82 1.28 -9.29
C LEU A 112 -12.57 2.72 -9.75
N LEU A 113 -13.07 3.10 -10.93
CA LEU A 113 -12.80 4.43 -11.51
C LEU A 113 -13.73 5.51 -10.94
N GLY A 114 -15.04 5.23 -10.89
CA GLY A 114 -16.03 6.24 -10.54
C GLY A 114 -16.24 6.44 -9.04
N GLN A 115 -16.15 5.38 -8.24
CA GLN A 115 -16.40 5.49 -6.80
C GLN A 115 -15.09 5.57 -6.01
N VAL A 116 -14.20 4.59 -6.12
CA VAL A 116 -13.02 4.50 -5.26
C VAL A 116 -11.96 5.51 -5.69
N ASN A 117 -11.53 5.47 -6.95
CA ASN A 117 -10.48 6.36 -7.45
C ASN A 117 -10.89 7.83 -7.34
N ALA A 118 -12.04 8.18 -7.89
CA ALA A 118 -12.57 9.55 -7.82
C ALA A 118 -12.80 10.02 -6.37
N GLY A 119 -13.24 9.12 -5.47
CA GLY A 119 -13.41 9.42 -4.04
C GLY A 119 -12.07 9.75 -3.35
N LEU A 120 -11.01 8.97 -3.63
CA LEU A 120 -9.67 9.22 -3.08
C LEU A 120 -9.10 10.55 -3.59
N VAL A 121 -9.26 10.85 -4.88
CA VAL A 121 -8.82 12.13 -5.48
C VAL A 121 -9.56 13.31 -4.86
N LEU A 122 -10.89 13.20 -4.70
CA LEU A 122 -11.70 14.24 -4.07
C LEU A 122 -11.26 14.48 -2.63
N LEU A 123 -11.07 13.42 -1.85
CA LEU A 123 -10.63 13.53 -0.47
C LEU A 123 -9.21 14.12 -0.36
N ALA A 124 -8.28 13.71 -1.22
CA ALA A 124 -6.95 14.33 -1.28
C ALA A 124 -7.03 15.85 -1.56
N SER A 125 -7.92 16.26 -2.49
CA SER A 125 -8.17 17.67 -2.78
C SER A 125 -8.77 18.43 -1.58
N GLN A 126 -9.70 17.83 -0.85
CA GLN A 126 -10.28 18.41 0.37
C GLN A 126 -9.22 18.62 1.48
N LEU A 127 -8.21 17.76 1.52
CA LEU A 127 -7.07 17.86 2.43
C LEU A 127 -5.96 18.81 1.92
N GLY A 128 -6.18 19.50 0.79
CA GLY A 128 -5.23 20.46 0.19
C GLY A 128 -4.17 19.85 -0.72
N GLY A 129 -4.28 18.57 -1.05
CA GLY A 129 -3.37 17.87 -1.95
C GLY A 129 -3.73 18.00 -3.43
N LYS A 130 -2.77 17.65 -4.29
CA LYS A 130 -2.95 17.60 -5.74
C LYS A 130 -2.83 16.15 -6.20
N ALA A 131 -3.94 15.43 -6.24
CA ALA A 131 -3.99 14.05 -6.72
C ALA A 131 -4.62 13.96 -8.11
N ILE A 132 -4.15 12.99 -8.90
CA ILE A 132 -4.73 12.64 -10.20
C ILE A 132 -5.06 11.16 -10.21
N GLY A 133 -6.33 10.86 -10.52
CA GLY A 133 -6.83 9.51 -10.70
C GLY A 133 -6.55 8.99 -12.11
N LEU A 134 -6.01 7.78 -12.18
CA LEU A 134 -5.76 7.05 -13.42
C LEU A 134 -5.85 5.54 -13.18
N SER A 135 -5.78 4.80 -14.25
CA SER A 135 -5.75 3.33 -14.23
C SER A 135 -4.69 2.81 -15.20
N GLY A 136 -4.40 1.54 -15.16
CA GLY A 136 -3.42 0.94 -16.06
C GLY A 136 -3.78 1.00 -17.55
N ILE A 137 -5.04 1.29 -17.90
CA ILE A 137 -5.45 1.48 -19.31
C ILE A 137 -5.08 2.88 -19.84
N ASP A 138 -4.89 3.88 -18.96
CA ASP A 138 -4.54 5.23 -19.37
C ASP A 138 -3.11 5.25 -19.92
N GLY A 139 -2.96 5.79 -21.13
CA GLY A 139 -1.68 5.76 -21.85
C GLY A 139 -1.14 4.36 -22.14
N ARG A 140 -1.95 3.30 -22.01
CA ARG A 140 -1.51 1.89 -22.07
C ARG A 140 -0.42 1.57 -21.03
N MET A 141 -0.52 2.18 -19.87
CA MET A 141 0.47 2.05 -18.80
C MET A 141 0.69 0.60 -18.38
N ILE A 142 -0.39 -0.20 -18.25
CA ILE A 142 -0.30 -1.61 -17.90
C ILE A 142 -0.78 -2.46 -19.07
N ARG A 143 0.16 -3.15 -19.72
CA ARG A 143 -0.15 -4.18 -20.70
C ARG A 143 -0.31 -5.51 -20.00
N ALA A 144 -1.39 -6.22 -20.33
CA ALA A 144 -1.74 -7.47 -19.70
C ALA A 144 -2.29 -8.46 -20.72
N ARG A 145 -2.26 -9.73 -20.39
CA ARG A 145 -2.97 -10.81 -21.11
C ARG A 145 -4.00 -11.45 -20.17
N VAL A 146 -4.94 -12.18 -20.73
CA VAL A 146 -5.85 -13.00 -19.89
C VAL A 146 -5.02 -13.99 -19.10
N ALA A 147 -5.23 -14.03 -17.77
CA ALA A 147 -4.44 -14.85 -16.87
C ALA A 147 -4.79 -16.34 -17.01
N ASP A 148 -6.10 -16.64 -17.04
CA ASP A 148 -6.66 -17.98 -17.21
C ASP A 148 -8.07 -17.84 -17.79
N GLU A 149 -8.43 -18.70 -18.76
CA GLU A 149 -9.74 -18.68 -19.38
C GLU A 149 -10.88 -18.94 -18.37
N SER A 150 -10.63 -19.74 -17.33
CA SER A 150 -11.61 -20.02 -16.25
C SER A 150 -11.94 -18.79 -15.42
N LEU A 151 -11.00 -17.83 -15.31
CA LEU A 151 -11.17 -16.58 -14.59
C LEU A 151 -11.84 -15.48 -15.43
N GLY A 152 -12.00 -15.70 -16.72
CA GLY A 152 -12.56 -14.73 -17.65
C GLY A 152 -11.63 -13.53 -17.88
N LEU A 153 -12.14 -12.30 -17.70
CA LEU A 153 -11.42 -11.04 -17.99
C LEU A 153 -10.50 -10.62 -16.82
N VAL A 154 -9.81 -11.56 -16.20
CA VAL A 154 -8.75 -11.32 -15.23
C VAL A 154 -7.42 -11.23 -15.95
N GLY A 155 -6.63 -10.19 -15.64
CA GLY A 155 -5.36 -9.90 -16.32
C GLY A 155 -4.13 -10.35 -15.55
N GLU A 156 -3.15 -10.89 -16.27
CA GLU A 156 -1.77 -11.07 -15.85
C GLU A 156 -0.91 -9.99 -16.52
N ILE A 157 -0.09 -9.28 -15.74
CA ILE A 157 0.71 -8.16 -16.20
C ILE A 157 1.87 -8.66 -17.05
N GLU A 158 2.01 -8.15 -18.28
CA GLU A 158 3.13 -8.43 -19.18
C GLU A 158 4.20 -7.32 -19.10
N ALA A 159 3.77 -6.06 -18.99
CA ALA A 159 4.68 -4.92 -18.91
C ALA A 159 3.98 -3.70 -18.31
N VAL A 160 4.76 -2.86 -17.67
CA VAL A 160 4.35 -1.55 -17.14
C VAL A 160 5.21 -0.46 -17.77
N ASP A 161 4.58 0.54 -18.37
CA ASP A 161 5.23 1.78 -18.81
C ASP A 161 5.02 2.86 -17.73
N PRO A 162 6.04 3.25 -16.98
CA PRO A 162 5.91 4.19 -15.88
C PRO A 162 5.84 5.66 -16.32
N THR A 163 6.02 5.97 -17.62
CA THR A 163 6.21 7.33 -18.13
C THR A 163 5.12 8.30 -17.68
N LEU A 164 3.85 7.89 -17.75
CA LEU A 164 2.73 8.75 -17.35
C LEU A 164 2.80 9.08 -15.84
N VAL A 165 3.08 8.08 -15.00
CA VAL A 165 3.18 8.26 -13.55
C VAL A 165 4.38 9.13 -13.19
N GLN A 166 5.54 8.92 -13.83
CA GLN A 166 6.73 9.76 -13.64
C GLN A 166 6.46 11.21 -14.01
N THR A 167 5.81 11.46 -15.15
CA THR A 167 5.44 12.82 -15.57
C THR A 167 4.55 13.50 -14.52
N LEU A 168 3.58 12.79 -13.95
CA LEU A 168 2.71 13.35 -12.91
C LEU A 168 3.48 13.68 -11.62
N ILE A 169 4.38 12.80 -11.21
CA ILE A 169 5.27 13.01 -10.06
C ILE A 169 6.12 14.29 -10.26
N GLU A 170 6.77 14.42 -11.42
CA GLU A 170 7.61 15.57 -11.76
C GLU A 170 6.82 16.90 -11.75
N GLN A 171 5.53 16.85 -12.05
CA GLN A 171 4.63 18.00 -11.98
C GLN A 171 4.03 18.23 -10.58
N GLY A 172 4.47 17.45 -9.57
CA GLY A 172 4.04 17.60 -8.18
C GLY A 172 2.65 17.05 -7.89
N TYR A 173 2.14 16.13 -8.72
CA TYR A 173 0.89 15.42 -8.45
C TYR A 173 1.14 14.11 -7.71
N ILE A 174 0.12 13.66 -6.96
CA ILE A 174 0.06 12.30 -6.40
C ILE A 174 -0.77 11.43 -7.35
N PRO A 175 -0.16 10.47 -8.07
CA PRO A 175 -0.89 9.53 -8.90
C PRO A 175 -1.69 8.55 -8.03
N VAL A 176 -2.99 8.37 -8.34
CA VAL A 176 -3.88 7.40 -7.70
C VAL A 176 -4.31 6.39 -8.76
N VAL A 177 -3.81 5.16 -8.67
CA VAL A 177 -3.88 4.15 -9.74
C VAL A 177 -4.91 3.08 -9.41
N ALA A 178 -5.91 2.92 -10.29
CA ALA A 178 -6.85 1.81 -10.26
C ALA A 178 -6.27 0.56 -10.98
N PRO A 179 -6.51 -0.66 -10.44
CA PRO A 179 -5.87 -1.88 -10.92
C PRO A 179 -6.58 -2.50 -12.14
N LEU A 180 -6.52 -1.80 -13.23
CA LEU A 180 -6.98 -2.25 -14.55
C LEU A 180 -5.81 -2.29 -15.53
N GLY A 181 -5.88 -3.15 -16.52
CA GLY A 181 -4.89 -3.21 -17.59
C GLY A 181 -5.54 -3.38 -18.96
N GLN A 182 -4.73 -3.32 -20.01
CA GLN A 182 -5.18 -3.47 -21.38
C GLN A 182 -4.46 -4.62 -22.06
N SER A 183 -5.22 -5.50 -22.71
CA SER A 183 -4.71 -6.56 -23.57
C SER A 183 -4.26 -6.05 -24.94
N ALA A 184 -3.59 -6.89 -25.71
CA ALA A 184 -3.06 -6.53 -27.03
C ALA A 184 -4.17 -6.13 -28.03
N ASP A 185 -5.37 -6.71 -27.92
CA ASP A 185 -6.54 -6.38 -28.72
C ASP A 185 -7.31 -5.15 -28.26
N GLY A 186 -6.85 -4.52 -27.15
CA GLY A 186 -7.47 -3.32 -26.59
C GLY A 186 -8.52 -3.59 -25.53
N SER A 187 -8.80 -4.85 -25.18
CA SER A 187 -9.77 -5.21 -24.13
C SER A 187 -9.25 -4.80 -22.75
N CYS A 188 -10.18 -4.36 -21.87
CA CYS A 188 -9.86 -4.06 -20.49
C CYS A 188 -9.84 -5.34 -19.66
N LEU A 189 -8.87 -5.46 -18.74
CA LEU A 189 -8.74 -6.58 -17.83
C LEU A 189 -8.71 -6.10 -16.38
N ASN A 190 -9.38 -6.85 -15.51
CA ASN A 190 -9.34 -6.68 -14.05
C ASN A 190 -8.06 -7.31 -13.51
N ILE A 191 -7.23 -6.56 -12.79
CA ILE A 191 -5.95 -7.04 -12.27
C ILE A 191 -5.96 -6.99 -10.74
N ASN A 192 -5.26 -7.92 -10.11
CA ASN A 192 -5.06 -7.87 -8.65
C ASN A 192 -4.26 -6.61 -8.28
N ALA A 193 -4.77 -5.83 -7.33
CA ALA A 193 -4.19 -4.56 -6.93
C ALA A 193 -2.80 -4.73 -6.24
N ASP A 194 -2.54 -5.85 -5.58
CA ASP A 194 -1.23 -6.14 -4.98
C ASP A 194 -0.19 -6.36 -6.10
N LEU A 195 -0.55 -7.07 -7.18
CA LEU A 195 0.30 -7.25 -8.36
C LEU A 195 0.54 -5.92 -9.10
N VAL A 196 -0.51 -5.10 -9.29
CA VAL A 196 -0.32 -3.77 -9.89
C VAL A 196 0.66 -2.93 -9.08
N ALA A 197 0.53 -2.91 -7.75
CA ALA A 197 1.44 -2.17 -6.89
C ALA A 197 2.87 -2.70 -6.98
N ALA A 198 3.07 -4.01 -7.00
CA ALA A 198 4.38 -4.65 -7.13
C ALA A 198 5.07 -4.31 -8.46
N HIS A 199 4.38 -4.51 -9.57
CA HIS A 199 4.92 -4.23 -10.91
C HIS A 199 5.16 -2.73 -11.14
N LEU A 200 4.25 -1.87 -10.67
CA LEU A 200 4.41 -0.42 -10.78
C LEU A 200 5.58 0.07 -9.93
N ALA A 201 5.74 -0.44 -8.70
CA ALA A 201 6.87 -0.13 -7.85
C ALA A 201 8.20 -0.53 -8.51
N GLY A 202 8.24 -1.69 -9.14
CA GLY A 202 9.40 -2.14 -9.90
C GLY A 202 9.72 -1.23 -11.09
N ALA A 203 8.71 -0.88 -11.90
CA ALA A 203 8.87 -0.03 -13.07
C ALA A 203 9.31 1.41 -12.71
N LEU A 204 8.87 1.91 -11.56
CA LEU A 204 9.25 3.22 -11.03
C LEU A 204 10.57 3.21 -10.27
N HIS A 205 11.22 2.06 -10.09
CA HIS A 205 12.38 1.90 -9.21
C HIS A 205 12.13 2.48 -7.81
N ALA A 206 10.96 2.17 -7.25
CA ALA A 206 10.53 2.70 -5.96
C ALA A 206 11.51 2.30 -4.85
N GLU A 207 11.77 3.22 -3.92
CA GLU A 207 12.58 2.94 -2.73
C GLU A 207 11.88 1.96 -1.78
N LYS A 208 10.55 2.08 -1.66
CA LYS A 208 9.73 1.21 -0.84
C LYS A 208 8.40 0.91 -1.52
N LEU A 209 7.93 -0.32 -1.34
CA LEU A 209 6.54 -0.71 -1.57
C LEU A 209 5.87 -0.98 -0.22
N ILE A 210 4.74 -0.35 0.04
CA ILE A 210 4.03 -0.45 1.31
C ILE A 210 2.61 -0.96 1.06
N PHE A 211 2.29 -2.14 1.61
CA PHE A 211 0.94 -2.67 1.61
C PHE A 211 0.22 -2.28 2.90
N LEU A 212 -0.79 -1.40 2.80
CA LEU A 212 -1.71 -1.13 3.89
C LEU A 212 -2.83 -2.17 3.86
N SER A 213 -2.95 -2.90 4.95
CA SER A 213 -3.83 -4.06 5.11
C SER A 213 -4.64 -3.91 6.40
N ASN A 214 -5.50 -4.88 6.70
CA ASN A 214 -6.24 -4.98 7.97
C ASN A 214 -5.57 -5.92 8.98
N VAL A 215 -4.28 -6.16 8.83
CA VAL A 215 -3.47 -6.97 9.74
C VAL A 215 -2.23 -6.20 10.15
N ALA A 216 -1.75 -6.40 11.36
CA ALA A 216 -0.57 -5.72 11.90
C ALA A 216 0.72 -6.00 11.11
N GLY A 217 0.74 -7.07 10.34
CA GLY A 217 1.88 -7.63 9.61
C GLY A 217 1.81 -9.14 9.68
N ILE A 218 2.93 -9.81 9.56
CA ILE A 218 3.05 -11.25 9.74
C ILE A 218 3.31 -11.55 11.21
N CYS A 219 2.41 -12.31 11.84
CA CYS A 219 2.51 -12.66 13.25
C CYS A 219 2.84 -14.16 13.41
N ARG A 220 3.59 -14.48 14.45
CA ARG A 220 3.80 -15.86 14.90
C ARG A 220 2.52 -16.45 15.48
N THR A 221 2.53 -17.74 15.76
CA THR A 221 1.40 -18.47 16.38
C THR A 221 1.05 -17.97 17.79
N ASP A 222 2.00 -17.35 18.50
CA ASP A 222 1.81 -16.72 19.81
C ASP A 222 1.26 -15.28 19.72
N GLY A 223 1.01 -14.78 18.49
CA GLY A 223 0.52 -13.42 18.23
C GLY A 223 1.61 -12.34 18.17
N SER A 224 2.89 -12.68 18.41
CA SER A 224 3.98 -11.71 18.28
C SER A 224 4.23 -11.33 16.82
N LEU A 225 4.41 -10.02 16.56
CA LEU A 225 4.71 -9.49 15.24
C LEU A 225 6.15 -9.86 14.84
N ILE A 226 6.32 -10.27 13.59
CA ILE A 226 7.62 -10.47 12.97
C ILE A 226 7.99 -9.17 12.25
N SER A 227 8.96 -8.45 12.77
CA SER A 227 9.34 -7.14 12.24
C SER A 227 10.09 -7.21 10.91
N GLU A 228 10.85 -8.29 10.67
CA GLU A 228 11.63 -8.48 9.45
C GLU A 228 11.64 -9.94 9.04
N LEU A 229 11.47 -10.20 7.75
CA LEU A 229 11.55 -11.51 7.12
C LEU A 229 12.31 -11.43 5.80
N ASN A 230 13.05 -12.48 5.48
CA ASN A 230 13.49 -12.74 4.11
C ASN A 230 12.62 -13.79 3.43
N GLU A 231 12.84 -13.97 2.12
CA GLU A 231 12.05 -14.91 1.30
C GLU A 231 12.11 -16.35 1.84
N THR A 232 13.30 -16.81 2.28
CA THR A 232 13.48 -18.17 2.81
C THR A 232 12.72 -18.38 4.13
N GLU A 233 12.79 -17.41 5.05
CA GLU A 233 12.06 -17.44 6.31
C GLU A 233 10.55 -17.42 6.09
N ALA A 234 10.08 -16.59 5.15
CA ALA A 234 8.65 -16.52 4.85
C ALA A 234 8.15 -17.82 4.18
N GLN A 235 8.94 -18.43 3.30
CA GLN A 235 8.59 -19.73 2.70
C GLN A 235 8.47 -20.82 3.78
N GLN A 236 9.39 -20.84 4.75
CA GLN A 236 9.30 -21.76 5.88
C GLN A 236 8.03 -21.54 6.71
N LEU A 237 7.66 -20.28 6.98
CA LEU A 237 6.44 -19.94 7.71
C LEU A 237 5.16 -20.31 6.95
N ILE A 238 5.20 -20.34 5.61
CA ILE A 238 4.10 -20.87 4.78
C ILE A 238 4.00 -22.39 4.95
N GLU A 239 5.13 -23.10 4.89
CA GLU A 239 5.16 -24.56 5.07
C GLU A 239 4.73 -24.99 6.48
N GLU A 240 5.08 -24.21 7.50
CA GLU A 240 4.65 -24.40 8.89
C GLU A 240 3.17 -24.01 9.14
N GLY A 241 2.50 -23.40 8.13
CA GLY A 241 1.11 -22.97 8.24
C GLY A 241 0.89 -21.68 9.07
N VAL A 242 1.96 -20.99 9.45
CA VAL A 242 1.90 -19.70 10.15
C VAL A 242 1.39 -18.62 9.20
N ILE A 243 1.94 -18.58 7.98
CA ILE A 243 1.41 -17.76 6.90
C ILE A 243 0.39 -18.61 6.12
N SER A 244 -0.88 -18.20 6.15
CA SER A 244 -1.96 -18.98 5.55
C SER A 244 -3.05 -18.10 4.91
N GLY A 245 -3.96 -18.72 4.17
CA GLY A 245 -5.13 -18.06 3.59
C GLY A 245 -4.77 -16.87 2.69
N GLY A 246 -5.48 -15.75 2.87
CA GLY A 246 -5.29 -14.52 2.08
C GLY A 246 -3.94 -13.81 2.27
N MET A 247 -3.12 -14.24 3.25
CA MET A 247 -1.78 -13.70 3.43
C MET A 247 -0.78 -14.30 2.42
N ILE A 248 -0.97 -15.55 1.97
CA ILE A 248 -0.08 -16.22 1.00
C ILE A 248 0.06 -15.40 -0.29
N PRO A 249 -1.03 -15.04 -1.01
CA PRO A 249 -0.90 -14.25 -2.24
C PRO A 249 -0.29 -12.86 -2.01
N LYS A 250 -0.50 -12.27 -0.84
CA LYS A 250 0.12 -10.98 -0.48
C LYS A 250 1.63 -11.12 -0.29
N VAL A 251 2.09 -12.14 0.43
CA VAL A 251 3.52 -12.43 0.62
C VAL A 251 4.18 -12.80 -0.72
N SER A 252 3.49 -13.55 -1.58
CA SER A 252 3.97 -13.83 -2.94
C SER A 252 4.16 -12.54 -3.75
N ALA A 253 3.19 -11.61 -3.73
CA ALA A 253 3.34 -10.31 -4.37
C ALA A 253 4.49 -9.46 -3.80
N CYS A 254 4.79 -9.61 -2.50
CA CYS A 254 5.98 -8.98 -1.90
C CYS A 254 7.28 -9.55 -2.52
N PHE A 255 7.37 -10.86 -2.71
CA PHE A 255 8.56 -11.48 -3.33
C PHE A 255 8.73 -11.04 -4.78
N ASP A 256 7.64 -11.01 -5.56
CA ASP A 256 7.67 -10.51 -6.94
C ASP A 256 8.20 -9.07 -6.98
N ALA A 257 7.77 -8.22 -6.06
CA ALA A 257 8.24 -6.84 -5.96
C ALA A 257 9.74 -6.74 -5.60
N LEU A 258 10.25 -7.62 -4.74
CA LEU A 258 11.64 -7.60 -4.30
C LEU A 258 12.67 -7.81 -5.43
N PHE A 259 12.27 -8.26 -6.62
CA PHE A 259 13.18 -8.29 -7.77
C PHE A 259 13.63 -6.89 -8.20
N ALA A 260 12.82 -5.87 -7.96
CA ALA A 260 13.08 -4.50 -8.39
C ALA A 260 13.02 -3.45 -7.27
N VAL A 261 12.44 -3.77 -6.12
CA VAL A 261 12.29 -2.88 -4.96
C VAL A 261 13.15 -3.38 -3.80
N PRO A 262 13.93 -2.53 -3.11
CA PRO A 262 14.80 -2.96 -2.01
C PRO A 262 14.04 -3.57 -0.83
N ASN A 263 12.94 -2.94 -0.43
CA ASN A 263 12.16 -3.28 0.75
C ASN A 263 10.66 -3.23 0.48
N VAL A 264 9.94 -4.22 0.99
CA VAL A 264 8.48 -4.26 0.95
C VAL A 264 7.95 -4.35 2.37
N HIS A 265 6.92 -3.55 2.68
CA HIS A 265 6.36 -3.46 4.03
C HIS A 265 4.88 -3.86 4.02
N ILE A 266 4.45 -4.59 5.05
CA ILE A 266 3.04 -4.90 5.32
C ILE A 266 2.66 -4.23 6.64
N LEU A 267 1.70 -3.29 6.60
CA LEU A 267 1.29 -2.46 7.73
C LEU A 267 -0.22 -2.55 7.97
N ASP A 268 -0.63 -2.29 9.20
CA ASP A 268 -2.05 -2.13 9.54
C ASP A 268 -2.53 -0.72 9.19
N GLY A 269 -3.23 -0.58 8.07
CA GLY A 269 -3.76 0.70 7.63
C GLY A 269 -4.90 1.26 8.51
N ARG A 270 -5.35 0.54 9.55
CA ARG A 270 -6.33 1.03 10.53
C ARG A 270 -5.66 1.83 11.65
N GLU A 271 -4.36 1.65 11.85
CA GLU A 271 -3.61 2.40 12.87
C GLU A 271 -3.37 3.84 12.40
N PRO A 272 -3.67 4.83 13.25
CA PRO A 272 -3.40 6.23 12.94
C PRO A 272 -1.90 6.47 12.67
N HIS A 273 -1.61 7.20 11.61
CA HIS A 273 -0.25 7.63 11.25
C HIS A 273 0.77 6.49 11.12
N VAL A 274 0.30 5.30 10.73
CA VAL A 274 1.14 4.10 10.58
C VAL A 274 2.27 4.30 9.56
N LEU A 275 2.02 5.07 8.49
CA LEU A 275 3.04 5.39 7.49
C LEU A 275 4.17 6.22 8.08
N LEU A 276 3.86 7.22 8.90
CA LEU A 276 4.88 8.07 9.51
C LEU A 276 5.68 7.28 10.55
N ARG A 277 5.01 6.43 11.34
CA ARG A 277 5.69 5.58 12.31
C ARG A 277 6.65 4.60 11.64
N GLU A 278 6.23 3.96 10.53
CA GLU A 278 7.07 3.06 9.77
C GLU A 278 8.26 3.75 9.13
N LEU A 279 8.07 4.95 8.59
CA LEU A 279 9.07 5.62 7.77
C LEU A 279 10.05 6.49 8.58
N PHE A 280 9.69 6.88 9.81
CA PHE A 280 10.47 7.83 10.62
C PHE A 280 10.91 7.27 11.97
N THR A 281 10.81 5.95 12.20
CA THR A 281 11.30 5.32 13.42
C THR A 281 12.08 4.03 13.14
N ASP A 282 13.07 3.72 13.98
CA ASP A 282 13.86 2.49 13.89
C ASP A 282 13.04 1.22 14.14
N GLN A 283 12.00 1.31 14.97
CA GLN A 283 11.20 0.15 15.37
C GLN A 283 10.20 -0.27 14.31
N GLY A 284 9.84 0.66 13.40
CA GLY A 284 8.80 0.42 12.40
C GLY A 284 7.42 0.19 12.98
N ALA A 285 6.48 -0.26 12.15
CA ALA A 285 5.08 -0.44 12.51
C ALA A 285 4.47 -1.76 12.03
N GLY A 286 5.22 -2.57 11.28
CA GLY A 286 4.71 -3.79 10.67
C GLY A 286 5.79 -4.82 10.37
N THR A 287 5.63 -5.53 9.27
CA THR A 287 6.62 -6.49 8.78
C THR A 287 7.32 -5.96 7.55
N MET A 288 8.62 -5.84 7.60
CA MET A 288 9.46 -5.58 6.44
C MET A 288 9.92 -6.89 5.82
N ILE A 289 9.77 -7.02 4.49
CA ILE A 289 10.25 -8.16 3.71
C ILE A 289 11.41 -7.70 2.85
N THR A 290 12.55 -8.42 2.95
CA THR A 290 13.81 -8.12 2.28
C THR A 290 14.29 -9.30 1.43
N ARG A 291 15.17 -9.04 0.44
CA ARG A 291 15.71 -10.11 -0.41
C ARG A 291 16.56 -11.12 0.33
N LYS A 292 17.47 -10.67 1.17
CA LYS A 292 18.33 -11.48 2.05
C LYS A 292 18.90 -10.61 3.15
N LYS A 293 18.89 -11.13 4.35
CA LYS A 293 19.72 -10.55 5.41
C LYS A 293 21.19 -10.67 4.98
N PRO A 294 21.99 -9.58 4.95
CA PRO A 294 23.42 -9.73 4.81
C PRO A 294 23.90 -10.67 5.93
N PRO A 295 24.89 -11.55 5.66
CA PRO A 295 25.44 -12.41 6.71
C PRO A 295 25.86 -11.51 7.86
N ALA A 296 25.44 -11.88 9.08
CA ALA A 296 25.86 -11.19 10.29
C ALA A 296 27.41 -11.15 10.30
N ALA A 297 27.96 -9.92 10.34
CA ALA A 297 29.40 -9.70 10.38
C ALA A 297 30.00 -10.13 11.72
#